data_6a5e8c25048cfe9417611fe782963e22
#
_entry.id   6a5e8c25048cfe9417611fe782963e22
#
_cell.length_a   1.000
_cell.length_b   1.000
_cell.length_c   1.000
_cell.angle_alpha   90.00
_cell.angle_beta   90.00
_cell.angle_gamma   90.00
#
_symmetry.space_group_name_H-M   'P 1'
#
loop_
_entity.id
_entity.type
_entity.pdbx_description
1 polymer ?
#
loop_
_entity_poly.entity_id
_entity_poly.type
_entity_poly.pdbx_seq_one_letter_code
_entity_poly.pdbx_strand_id
1 'polypeptide(L)'
;MERRTFLKSAAAVSAFTILKPVTAFGTKANSAIRMGIIGCGGRGTGVISSISKNTNIVIIAMADLFDDKLQKALVTLNKVNSEKGYPEIQNTNMYKGSKAYLQLLNNKEVDAVLISTPAYAHPEFLEAAVAAGKHAYCEKPAAIDVEGCKRVQKIAAGIHGKLNAVHGFQIRYASPFIEMINRIQQGAIGDIVNVQLYYLSSGVGIGPINNMSFDEYRIRNHFHFHAISGGTLLDQGIHIRI
;
A
#
# COMPACT_ATOMS: atom_id res chain seq x y z
N MET A 1 40.36 -47.83 11.90
CA MET A 1 40.27 -46.54 11.20
C MET A 1 41.66 -45.91 11.30
N GLU A 2 42.34 -45.75 10.15
CA GLU A 2 43.72 -45.23 10.18
C GLU A 2 43.74 -43.76 10.55
N ARG A 3 44.72 -43.37 11.37
CA ARG A 3 44.91 -42.00 11.91
C ARG A 3 44.92 -40.92 10.81
N ARG A 4 45.44 -41.28 9.62
CA ARG A 4 45.50 -40.40 8.43
C ARG A 4 44.11 -40.12 7.82
N THR A 5 43.19 -41.10 7.87
CA THR A 5 41.82 -40.96 7.36
C THR A 5 40.99 -40.07 8.28
N PHE A 6 41.20 -40.18 9.60
CA PHE A 6 40.57 -39.30 10.59
C PHE A 6 41.00 -37.84 10.40
N LEU A 7 42.27 -37.58 10.23
CA LEU A 7 42.79 -36.23 10.02
C LEU A 7 42.33 -35.60 8.68
N LYS A 8 42.15 -36.40 7.63
CA LYS A 8 41.58 -35.93 6.35
C LYS A 8 40.07 -35.60 6.49
N SER A 9 39.35 -36.38 7.26
CA SER A 9 37.94 -36.11 7.56
C SER A 9 37.78 -34.89 8.46
N ALA A 10 38.63 -34.67 9.44
CA ALA A 10 38.66 -33.50 10.30
C ALA A 10 38.99 -32.20 9.56
N ALA A 11 39.93 -32.28 8.57
CA ALA A 11 40.25 -31.13 7.70
C ALA A 11 39.10 -30.76 6.75
N ALA A 12 38.27 -31.72 6.33
CA ALA A 12 37.05 -31.42 5.53
C ALA A 12 35.95 -30.76 6.33
N VAL A 13 35.88 -30.98 7.64
CA VAL A 13 34.87 -30.33 8.55
C VAL A 13 35.28 -28.89 8.87
N SER A 14 36.54 -28.50 8.78
CA SER A 14 37.02 -27.13 9.02
C SER A 14 36.70 -26.14 7.88
N ALA A 15 36.07 -26.59 6.78
CA ALA A 15 35.62 -25.74 5.70
C ALA A 15 34.21 -25.15 5.94
N PHE A 16 33.55 -25.44 7.09
CA PHE A 16 32.34 -24.74 7.48
C PHE A 16 32.71 -23.37 7.98
N THR A 17 32.53 -22.36 7.14
CA THR A 17 32.62 -20.98 7.55
C THR A 17 31.40 -20.71 8.44
N ILE A 18 31.61 -20.54 9.75
CA ILE A 18 30.57 -20.06 10.67
C ILE A 18 30.32 -18.61 10.31
N LEU A 19 29.29 -18.38 9.48
CA LEU A 19 28.81 -17.04 9.20
C LEU A 19 28.31 -16.45 10.51
N LYS A 20 28.71 -15.20 10.78
CA LYS A 20 28.15 -14.46 11.95
C LYS A 20 26.61 -14.50 11.84
N PRO A 21 25.85 -14.65 12.93
CA PRO A 21 24.40 -14.67 12.91
C PRO A 21 23.78 -13.51 12.12
N VAL A 22 24.37 -12.32 12.18
CA VAL A 22 23.98 -11.13 11.38
C VAL A 22 24.10 -11.37 9.87
N THR A 23 25.01 -12.24 9.42
CA THR A 23 25.15 -12.56 7.98
C THR A 23 24.19 -13.67 7.54
N ALA A 24 23.79 -14.56 8.46
CA ALA A 24 22.87 -15.66 8.19
C ALA A 24 21.40 -15.27 8.42
N PHE A 25 21.12 -14.37 9.38
CA PHE A 25 19.79 -13.95 9.80
C PHE A 25 19.65 -12.43 9.70
N GLY A 26 19.41 -11.91 8.50
CA GLY A 26 18.88 -10.57 8.38
C GLY A 26 19.91 -9.46 8.19
N THR A 27 20.44 -9.35 7.01
CA THR A 27 20.75 -8.00 6.50
C THR A 27 19.45 -7.21 6.38
N LYS A 28 19.48 -5.89 6.52
CA LYS A 28 18.30 -5.02 6.28
C LYS A 28 17.58 -5.40 4.98
N ALA A 29 18.32 -5.76 3.94
CA ALA A 29 17.79 -6.18 2.64
C ALA A 29 17.01 -7.51 2.70
N ASN A 30 17.50 -8.50 3.44
CA ASN A 30 16.86 -9.82 3.53
C ASN A 30 15.62 -9.84 4.45
N SER A 31 15.47 -8.84 5.33
CA SER A 31 14.33 -8.68 6.23
C SER A 31 13.33 -7.62 5.78
N ALA A 32 13.55 -6.96 4.64
CA ALA A 32 12.64 -5.97 4.10
C ALA A 32 11.36 -6.61 3.55
N ILE A 33 10.21 -6.02 3.88
CA ILE A 33 8.94 -6.40 3.27
C ILE A 33 8.95 -5.88 1.81
N ARG A 34 8.72 -6.77 0.87
CA ARG A 34 8.70 -6.47 -0.57
C ARG A 34 7.32 -5.97 -0.97
N MET A 35 7.21 -4.68 -1.26
CA MET A 35 5.93 -4.04 -1.58
C MET A 35 5.75 -3.81 -3.07
N GLY A 36 4.51 -4.05 -3.52
CA GLY A 36 3.99 -3.56 -4.79
C GLY A 36 3.07 -2.34 -4.60
N ILE A 37 2.98 -1.50 -5.62
CA ILE A 37 2.03 -0.38 -5.67
C ILE A 37 1.04 -0.56 -6.82
N ILE A 38 -0.25 -0.46 -6.53
CA ILE A 38 -1.35 -0.48 -7.49
C ILE A 38 -2.01 0.91 -7.47
N GLY A 39 -1.81 1.67 -8.55
CA GLY A 39 -2.17 3.09 -8.63
C GLY A 39 -0.99 4.00 -8.34
N CYS A 40 -0.23 4.34 -9.38
CA CYS A 40 1.02 5.11 -9.34
C CYS A 40 0.80 6.62 -9.47
N GLY A 41 -0.38 7.11 -9.11
CA GLY A 41 -0.68 8.53 -9.02
C GLY A 41 0.08 9.25 -7.90
N GLY A 42 -0.10 10.56 -7.79
CA GLY A 42 0.58 11.37 -6.77
C GLY A 42 0.34 10.88 -5.35
N ARG A 43 -0.89 10.47 -5.01
CA ARG A 43 -1.23 9.94 -3.68
C ARG A 43 -0.49 8.63 -3.40
N GLY A 44 -0.60 7.64 -4.30
CA GLY A 44 0.04 6.33 -4.12
C GLY A 44 1.55 6.44 -3.99
N THR A 45 2.20 7.20 -4.90
CA THR A 45 3.64 7.46 -4.86
C THR A 45 4.07 8.15 -3.56
N GLY A 46 3.31 9.14 -3.10
CA GLY A 46 3.59 9.84 -1.84
C GLY A 46 3.47 8.94 -0.61
N VAL A 47 2.40 8.15 -0.53
CA VAL A 47 2.15 7.25 0.60
C VAL A 47 3.20 6.15 0.70
N ILE A 48 3.49 5.44 -0.41
CA ILE A 48 4.48 4.36 -0.37
C ILE A 48 5.89 4.89 -0.08
N SER A 49 6.22 6.10 -0.56
CA SER A 49 7.48 6.76 -0.22
C SER A 49 7.57 7.08 1.26
N SER A 50 6.48 7.56 1.87
CA SER A 50 6.42 7.83 3.31
C SER A 50 6.53 6.54 4.12
N ILE A 51 5.81 5.48 3.74
CA ILE A 51 5.93 4.17 4.38
C ILE A 51 7.38 3.68 4.29
N SER A 52 7.99 3.75 3.11
CA SER A 52 9.39 3.31 2.93
C SER A 52 10.36 4.08 3.81
N LYS A 53 10.21 5.40 3.96
CA LYS A 53 11.10 6.21 4.82
C LYS A 53 11.05 5.83 6.28
N ASN A 54 9.89 5.36 6.76
CA ASN A 54 9.64 5.11 8.18
C ASN A 54 9.63 3.61 8.55
N THR A 55 9.79 2.71 7.59
CA THR A 55 9.72 1.27 7.82
C THR A 55 10.78 0.52 6.99
N ASN A 56 10.96 -0.77 7.26
CA ASN A 56 11.87 -1.61 6.49
C ASN A 56 11.13 -2.29 5.33
N ILE A 57 10.74 -1.50 4.33
CA ILE A 57 10.18 -2.02 3.07
C ILE A 57 11.09 -1.71 1.89
N VAL A 58 10.99 -2.52 0.84
CA VAL A 58 11.55 -2.28 -0.50
C VAL A 58 10.42 -2.30 -1.52
N ILE A 59 10.42 -1.35 -2.45
CA ILE A 59 9.41 -1.28 -3.51
C ILE A 59 9.94 -2.04 -4.72
N ILE A 60 9.26 -3.13 -5.11
CA ILE A 60 9.76 -4.03 -6.15
C ILE A 60 8.88 -4.14 -7.39
N ALA A 61 7.61 -3.70 -7.31
CA ALA A 61 6.66 -3.85 -8.41
C ALA A 61 5.67 -2.68 -8.46
N MET A 62 5.21 -2.35 -9.66
CA MET A 62 4.29 -1.23 -9.94
C MET A 62 3.20 -1.65 -10.92
N ALA A 63 1.96 -1.20 -10.69
CA ALA A 63 0.85 -1.40 -11.59
C ALA A 63 0.00 -0.13 -11.72
N ASP A 64 -0.30 0.28 -12.93
CA ASP A 64 -1.21 1.40 -13.22
C ASP A 64 -1.92 1.18 -14.57
N LEU A 65 -3.06 1.83 -14.73
CA LEU A 65 -3.77 1.86 -16.00
C LEU A 65 -2.98 2.63 -17.08
N PHE A 66 -2.26 3.67 -16.66
CA PHE A 66 -1.63 4.66 -17.53
C PHE A 66 -0.09 4.60 -17.45
N ASP A 67 0.55 4.57 -18.63
CA ASP A 67 2.01 4.53 -18.73
C ASP A 67 2.69 5.78 -18.15
N ASP A 68 2.14 6.96 -18.43
CA ASP A 68 2.67 8.22 -17.91
C ASP A 68 2.75 8.25 -16.38
N LYS A 69 1.82 7.59 -15.69
CA LYS A 69 1.83 7.45 -14.24
C LYS A 69 2.94 6.51 -13.77
N LEU A 70 3.10 5.38 -14.47
CA LEU A 70 4.18 4.43 -14.18
C LEU A 70 5.55 5.08 -14.33
N GLN A 71 5.82 5.72 -15.47
CA GLN A 71 7.12 6.34 -15.75
C GLN A 71 7.46 7.45 -14.75
N LYS A 72 6.49 8.32 -14.44
CA LYS A 72 6.69 9.40 -13.47
C LYS A 72 6.96 8.85 -12.05
N ALA A 73 6.22 7.84 -11.63
CA ALA A 73 6.39 7.23 -10.32
C ALA A 73 7.71 6.45 -10.22
N LEU A 74 8.15 5.76 -11.28
CA LEU A 74 9.39 5.00 -11.31
C LEU A 74 10.60 5.83 -10.89
N VAL A 75 10.74 7.04 -11.44
CA VAL A 75 11.84 7.96 -11.09
C VAL A 75 11.86 8.25 -9.59
N THR A 76 10.70 8.55 -9.02
CA THR A 76 10.58 8.86 -7.58
C THR A 76 10.86 7.64 -6.71
N LEU A 77 10.32 6.48 -7.06
CA LEU A 77 10.40 5.27 -6.25
C LEU A 77 11.79 4.63 -6.33
N ASN A 78 12.47 4.69 -7.48
CA ASN A 78 13.87 4.27 -7.58
C ASN A 78 14.78 5.14 -6.73
N LYS A 79 14.54 6.46 -6.68
CA LYS A 79 15.26 7.33 -5.76
C LYS A 79 15.04 6.92 -4.30
N VAL A 80 13.80 6.63 -3.90
CA VAL A 80 13.47 6.16 -2.54
C VAL A 80 14.16 4.85 -2.20
N ASN A 81 14.20 3.89 -3.12
CA ASN A 81 14.93 2.63 -2.94
C ASN A 81 16.44 2.87 -2.81
N SER A 82 17.01 3.68 -3.71
CA SER A 82 18.46 4.01 -3.72
C SER A 82 18.90 4.69 -2.43
N GLU A 83 18.14 5.63 -1.89
CA GLU A 83 18.43 6.30 -0.61
C GLU A 83 18.54 5.31 0.56
N LYS A 84 17.94 4.13 0.43
CA LYS A 84 17.99 3.05 1.42
C LYS A 84 18.98 1.93 1.08
N GLY A 85 19.68 2.02 -0.05
CA GLY A 85 20.59 0.99 -0.53
C GLY A 85 19.87 -0.22 -1.14
N TYR A 86 18.62 -0.06 -1.58
CA TYR A 86 17.88 -1.11 -2.28
C TYR A 86 18.02 -1.00 -3.80
N PRO A 87 17.83 -2.12 -4.54
CA PRO A 87 17.88 -2.11 -5.99
C PRO A 87 16.73 -1.31 -6.60
N GLU A 88 16.92 -0.87 -7.83
CA GLU A 88 15.88 -0.27 -8.65
C GLU A 88 14.79 -1.26 -9.02
N ILE A 89 13.60 -0.76 -9.26
CA ILE A 89 12.45 -1.53 -9.73
C ILE A 89 12.74 -1.99 -11.17
N GLN A 90 12.68 -3.29 -11.40
CA GLN A 90 12.94 -3.88 -12.71
C GLN A 90 11.79 -3.57 -13.68
N ASN A 91 12.09 -3.31 -14.94
CA ASN A 91 11.07 -3.06 -15.97
C ASN A 91 10.08 -4.22 -16.13
N THR A 92 10.52 -5.46 -15.89
CA THR A 92 9.68 -6.66 -15.88
C THR A 92 8.64 -6.67 -14.78
N ASN A 93 8.79 -5.83 -13.75
CA ASN A 93 7.88 -5.67 -12.63
C ASN A 93 7.02 -4.40 -12.73
N MET A 94 6.97 -3.81 -13.92
CA MET A 94 6.10 -2.68 -14.25
C MET A 94 4.94 -3.17 -15.13
N TYR A 95 3.74 -3.14 -14.59
CA TYR A 95 2.55 -3.69 -15.24
C TYR A 95 1.60 -2.56 -15.66
N LYS A 96 1.16 -2.56 -16.91
CA LYS A 96 0.28 -1.54 -17.48
C LYS A 96 -1.06 -2.10 -17.94
N GLY A 97 -2.12 -1.32 -17.73
CA GLY A 97 -3.47 -1.59 -18.26
C GLY A 97 -4.46 -2.05 -17.19
N SER A 98 -5.69 -2.35 -17.64
CA SER A 98 -6.81 -2.67 -16.73
C SER A 98 -6.63 -3.93 -15.90
N LYS A 99 -5.79 -4.87 -16.32
CA LYS A 99 -5.45 -6.11 -15.60
C LYS A 99 -4.06 -6.10 -14.97
N ALA A 100 -3.38 -4.95 -14.97
CA ALA A 100 -2.05 -4.80 -14.40
C ALA A 100 -1.97 -5.21 -12.92
N TYR A 101 -3.01 -4.91 -12.15
CA TYR A 101 -3.09 -5.32 -10.73
C TYR A 101 -3.02 -6.84 -10.55
N LEU A 102 -3.66 -7.63 -11.42
CA LEU A 102 -3.59 -9.09 -11.36
C LEU A 102 -2.18 -9.61 -11.66
N GLN A 103 -1.50 -9.00 -12.63
CA GLN A 103 -0.11 -9.36 -12.96
C GLN A 103 0.82 -9.09 -11.79
N LEU A 104 0.68 -7.92 -11.14
CA LEU A 104 1.44 -7.58 -9.94
C LEU A 104 1.14 -8.55 -8.79
N LEU A 105 -0.14 -8.87 -8.54
CA LEU A 105 -0.54 -9.78 -7.48
C LEU A 105 -0.05 -11.23 -7.69
N ASN A 106 0.10 -11.66 -8.95
CA ASN A 106 0.68 -12.96 -9.29
C ASN A 106 2.21 -13.01 -9.09
N ASN A 107 2.88 -11.87 -8.90
CA ASN A 107 4.30 -11.86 -8.60
C ASN A 107 4.52 -12.42 -7.18
N LYS A 108 5.21 -13.57 -7.13
CA LYS A 108 5.48 -14.28 -5.86
C LYS A 108 6.48 -13.57 -4.95
N GLU A 109 7.24 -12.65 -5.49
CA GLU A 109 8.19 -11.86 -4.71
C GLU A 109 7.54 -10.72 -3.94
N VAL A 110 6.32 -10.32 -4.29
CA VAL A 110 5.57 -9.30 -3.57
C VAL A 110 4.95 -9.90 -2.30
N ASP A 111 5.22 -9.30 -1.14
CA ASP A 111 4.66 -9.71 0.16
C ASP A 111 3.40 -8.89 0.50
N ALA A 112 3.41 -7.61 0.19
CA ALA A 112 2.35 -6.66 0.51
C ALA A 112 2.10 -5.68 -0.63
N VAL A 113 0.89 -5.11 -0.69
CA VAL A 113 0.54 -4.12 -1.71
C VAL A 113 -0.06 -2.86 -1.11
N LEU A 114 0.30 -1.72 -1.71
CA LEU A 114 -0.44 -0.47 -1.56
C LEU A 114 -1.45 -0.36 -2.70
N ILE A 115 -2.74 -0.20 -2.39
CA ILE A 115 -3.81 0.08 -3.34
C ILE A 115 -4.19 1.55 -3.20
N SER A 116 -3.94 2.35 -4.24
CA SER A 116 -4.20 3.80 -4.28
C SER A 116 -4.78 4.22 -5.65
N THR A 117 -5.80 3.51 -6.05
CA THR A 117 -6.58 3.72 -7.28
C THR A 117 -7.79 4.62 -7.01
N PRO A 118 -8.58 5.00 -8.01
CA PRO A 118 -9.92 5.55 -7.76
C PRO A 118 -10.78 4.60 -6.93
N ALA A 119 -11.57 5.16 -6.02
CA ALA A 119 -12.22 4.43 -4.91
C ALA A 119 -13.18 3.30 -5.35
N TYR A 120 -13.79 3.41 -6.53
CA TYR A 120 -14.68 2.36 -7.05
C TYR A 120 -13.98 1.00 -7.22
N ALA A 121 -12.67 1.01 -7.44
CA ALA A 121 -11.88 -0.21 -7.65
C ALA A 121 -11.36 -0.83 -6.34
N HIS A 122 -11.41 -0.13 -5.22
CA HIS A 122 -10.86 -0.60 -3.95
C HIS A 122 -11.37 -1.97 -3.51
N PRO A 123 -12.70 -2.25 -3.51
CA PRO A 123 -13.20 -3.56 -3.07
C PRO A 123 -12.72 -4.71 -3.94
N GLU A 124 -12.69 -4.53 -5.27
CA GLU A 124 -12.22 -5.55 -6.21
C GLU A 124 -10.74 -5.83 -6.03
N PHE A 125 -9.92 -4.78 -5.94
CA PHE A 125 -8.47 -4.94 -5.84
C PHE A 125 -8.04 -5.48 -4.48
N LEU A 126 -8.74 -5.09 -3.41
CA LEU A 126 -8.51 -5.65 -2.08
C LEU A 126 -8.85 -7.15 -2.04
N GLU A 127 -9.99 -7.55 -2.63
CA GLU A 127 -10.38 -8.96 -2.72
C GLU A 127 -9.34 -9.77 -3.50
N ALA A 128 -8.88 -9.26 -4.64
CA ALA A 128 -7.85 -9.91 -5.44
C ALA A 128 -6.51 -10.02 -4.69
N ALA A 129 -6.11 -8.97 -3.94
CA ALA A 129 -4.90 -9.00 -3.14
C ALA A 129 -4.96 -10.08 -2.04
N VAL A 130 -6.08 -10.15 -1.33
CA VAL A 130 -6.30 -11.17 -0.30
C VAL A 130 -6.35 -12.58 -0.90
N ALA A 131 -7.02 -12.77 -2.03
CA ALA A 131 -7.06 -14.05 -2.74
C ALA A 131 -5.67 -14.51 -3.19
N ALA A 132 -4.79 -13.56 -3.55
CA ALA A 132 -3.38 -13.82 -3.88
C ALA A 132 -2.47 -14.00 -2.65
N GLY A 133 -3.01 -13.97 -1.44
CA GLY A 133 -2.26 -14.14 -0.20
C GLY A 133 -1.38 -12.95 0.16
N LYS A 134 -1.70 -11.73 -0.31
CA LYS A 134 -0.92 -10.53 -0.05
C LYS A 134 -1.51 -9.71 1.10
N HIS A 135 -0.64 -9.17 1.97
CA HIS A 135 -1.03 -8.11 2.88
C HIS A 135 -1.39 -6.85 2.08
N ALA A 136 -2.33 -6.04 2.57
CA ALA A 136 -2.79 -4.86 1.83
C ALA A 136 -2.90 -3.61 2.70
N TYR A 137 -2.37 -2.51 2.19
CA TYR A 137 -2.74 -1.17 2.61
C TYR A 137 -3.60 -0.56 1.50
N CYS A 138 -4.87 -0.29 1.76
CA CYS A 138 -5.80 0.29 0.80
C CYS A 138 -6.13 1.73 1.21
N GLU A 139 -6.05 2.67 0.27
CA GLU A 139 -6.44 4.06 0.52
C GLU A 139 -7.95 4.18 0.83
N LYS A 140 -8.30 5.26 1.48
CA LYS A 140 -9.69 5.66 1.71
C LYS A 140 -10.36 6.17 0.41
N PRO A 141 -11.69 6.12 0.30
CA PRO A 141 -12.63 5.36 1.13
C PRO A 141 -12.54 3.87 0.82
N ALA A 142 -13.03 3.04 1.73
CA ALA A 142 -13.00 1.58 1.54
C ALA A 142 -13.81 1.13 0.32
N ALA A 143 -14.91 1.84 0.03
CA ALA A 143 -15.78 1.66 -1.13
C ALA A 143 -16.56 2.96 -1.39
N ILE A 144 -17.28 3.01 -2.51
CA ILE A 144 -18.10 4.17 -2.91
C ILE A 144 -19.61 3.95 -2.71
N ASP A 145 -20.01 2.75 -2.36
CA ASP A 145 -21.41 2.34 -2.19
C ASP A 145 -21.56 1.27 -1.10
N VAL A 146 -22.83 0.95 -0.79
CA VAL A 146 -23.18 -0.03 0.24
C VAL A 146 -22.71 -1.44 -0.13
N GLU A 147 -22.81 -1.83 -1.40
CA GLU A 147 -22.42 -3.16 -1.86
C GLU A 147 -20.92 -3.35 -1.74
N GLY A 148 -20.14 -2.37 -2.17
CA GLY A 148 -18.69 -2.36 -1.98
C GLY A 148 -18.29 -2.43 -0.50
N CYS A 149 -18.99 -1.72 0.38
CA CYS A 149 -18.74 -1.79 1.83
C CYS A 149 -19.02 -3.18 2.39
N LYS A 150 -20.12 -3.83 2.01
CA LYS A 150 -20.43 -5.22 2.40
C LYS A 150 -19.36 -6.19 1.89
N ARG A 151 -18.89 -6.00 0.66
CA ARG A 151 -17.80 -6.79 0.07
C ARG A 151 -16.52 -6.68 0.91
N VAL A 152 -16.13 -5.45 1.28
CA VAL A 152 -14.97 -5.22 2.15
C VAL A 152 -15.14 -5.86 3.53
N GLN A 153 -16.33 -5.76 4.15
CA GLN A 153 -16.62 -6.43 5.42
C GLN A 153 -16.47 -7.95 5.33
N LYS A 154 -16.98 -8.56 4.25
CA LYS A 154 -16.83 -10.00 3.99
C LYS A 154 -15.38 -10.42 3.83
N ILE A 155 -14.58 -9.63 3.10
CA ILE A 155 -13.13 -9.83 2.96
C ILE A 155 -12.47 -9.79 4.34
N ALA A 156 -12.74 -8.76 5.14
CA ALA A 156 -12.15 -8.59 6.46
C ALA A 156 -12.45 -9.78 7.40
N ALA A 157 -13.69 -10.28 7.39
CA ALA A 157 -14.05 -11.47 8.17
C ALA A 157 -13.28 -12.75 7.75
N GLY A 158 -12.97 -12.88 6.46
CA GLY A 158 -12.26 -14.05 5.91
C GLY A 158 -10.75 -14.08 6.17
N ILE A 159 -10.13 -12.95 6.50
CA ILE A 159 -8.66 -12.86 6.64
C ILE A 159 -8.16 -12.83 8.08
N HIS A 160 -9.06 -12.83 9.06
CA HIS A 160 -8.72 -12.70 10.49
C HIS A 160 -7.62 -13.68 10.90
N GLY A 161 -6.53 -13.16 11.46
CA GLY A 161 -5.36 -13.95 11.90
C GLY A 161 -4.45 -14.48 10.79
N LYS A 162 -4.74 -14.24 9.50
CA LYS A 162 -3.96 -14.74 8.36
C LYS A 162 -3.22 -13.64 7.61
N LEU A 163 -3.91 -12.57 7.31
CA LEU A 163 -3.39 -11.43 6.56
C LEU A 163 -3.72 -10.13 7.28
N ASN A 164 -2.93 -9.09 7.00
CA ASN A 164 -3.22 -7.74 7.43
C ASN A 164 -3.80 -6.95 6.26
N ALA A 165 -4.97 -6.36 6.46
CA ALA A 165 -5.57 -5.39 5.54
C ALA A 165 -5.95 -4.13 6.33
N VAL A 166 -5.45 -2.98 5.90
CA VAL A 166 -5.63 -1.69 6.57
C VAL A 166 -6.11 -0.65 5.58
N HIS A 167 -7.06 0.19 5.99
CA HIS A 167 -7.47 1.37 5.23
C HIS A 167 -6.79 2.65 5.74
N GLY A 168 -6.34 3.50 4.81
CA GLY A 168 -5.54 4.68 5.06
C GLY A 168 -6.33 5.89 5.58
N PHE A 169 -6.89 5.80 6.77
CA PHE A 169 -7.55 6.93 7.44
C PHE A 169 -6.56 7.78 8.23
N GLN A 170 -5.99 8.79 7.59
CA GLN A 170 -4.90 9.60 8.15
C GLN A 170 -5.22 10.22 9.52
N ILE A 171 -6.45 10.74 9.74
CA ILE A 171 -6.84 11.38 11.01
C ILE A 171 -6.96 10.34 12.13
N ARG A 172 -7.55 9.16 11.84
CA ARG A 172 -7.69 8.08 12.81
C ARG A 172 -6.37 7.65 13.46
N TYR A 173 -5.27 7.70 12.71
CA TYR A 173 -3.95 7.26 13.17
C TYR A 173 -3.02 8.41 13.58
N ALA A 174 -3.49 9.65 13.53
CA ALA A 174 -2.69 10.80 13.92
C ALA A 174 -2.70 10.98 15.45
N SER A 175 -1.52 11.01 16.07
CA SER A 175 -1.36 11.06 17.53
C SER A 175 -2.18 12.16 18.22
N PRO A 176 -2.29 13.41 17.70
CA PRO A 176 -3.12 14.44 18.33
C PRO A 176 -4.60 14.08 18.39
N PHE A 177 -5.12 13.43 17.35
CA PHE A 177 -6.53 13.01 17.31
C PHE A 177 -6.79 11.81 18.20
N ILE A 178 -5.87 10.86 18.27
CA ILE A 178 -5.95 9.73 19.22
C ILE A 178 -6.01 10.25 20.64
N GLU A 179 -5.13 11.17 21.02
CA GLU A 179 -5.10 11.76 22.34
C GLU A 179 -6.39 12.56 22.65
N MET A 180 -6.88 13.34 21.70
CA MET A 180 -8.15 14.07 21.85
C MET A 180 -9.30 13.11 22.12
N ILE A 181 -9.45 12.05 21.34
CA ILE A 181 -10.52 11.06 21.52
C ILE A 181 -10.39 10.35 22.87
N ASN A 182 -9.17 9.97 23.27
CA ASN A 182 -8.94 9.35 24.59
C ASN A 182 -9.40 10.25 25.73
N ARG A 183 -9.11 11.55 25.70
CA ARG A 183 -9.56 12.51 26.71
C ARG A 183 -11.08 12.66 26.73
N ILE A 184 -11.71 12.73 25.55
CA ILE A 184 -13.18 12.78 25.43
C ILE A 184 -13.80 11.53 26.06
N GLN A 185 -13.29 10.34 25.74
CA GLN A 185 -13.77 9.06 26.29
C GLN A 185 -13.55 8.95 27.81
N GLN A 186 -12.56 9.62 28.35
CA GLN A 186 -12.32 9.73 29.80
C GLN A 186 -13.19 10.77 30.50
N GLY A 187 -14.13 11.39 29.79
CA GLY A 187 -15.09 12.32 30.34
C GLY A 187 -14.60 13.77 30.48
N ALA A 188 -13.49 14.16 29.79
CA ALA A 188 -12.92 15.50 29.92
C ALA A 188 -13.87 16.66 29.53
N ILE A 189 -14.90 16.36 28.72
CA ILE A 189 -15.91 17.33 28.30
C ILE A 189 -17.33 16.97 28.76
N GLY A 190 -17.47 15.94 29.61
CA GLY A 190 -18.77 15.42 30.05
C GLY A 190 -19.53 14.69 28.94
N ASP A 191 -20.86 14.65 29.04
CA ASP A 191 -21.73 13.97 28.08
C ASP A 191 -21.79 14.72 26.76
N ILE A 192 -21.61 14.02 25.65
CA ILE A 192 -21.69 14.59 24.31
C ILE A 192 -23.15 14.69 23.88
N VAL A 193 -23.65 15.90 23.73
CA VAL A 193 -25.05 16.16 23.30
C VAL A 193 -25.13 16.54 21.81
N ASN A 194 -24.06 17.05 21.23
CA ASN A 194 -24.00 17.42 19.81
C ASN A 194 -22.55 17.35 19.30
N VAL A 195 -22.37 16.99 18.03
CA VAL A 195 -21.08 17.00 17.35
C VAL A 195 -21.23 17.75 16.02
N GLN A 196 -20.39 18.76 15.80
CA GLN A 196 -20.26 19.45 14.52
C GLN A 196 -18.89 19.15 13.92
N LEU A 197 -18.89 18.71 12.68
CA LEU A 197 -17.67 18.33 11.96
C LEU A 197 -17.47 19.23 10.74
N TYR A 198 -16.27 19.77 10.61
CA TYR A 198 -15.88 20.62 9.49
C TYR A 198 -14.62 20.06 8.81
N TYR A 199 -14.68 19.88 7.49
CA TYR A 199 -13.51 19.54 6.67
C TYR A 199 -13.33 20.64 5.64
N LEU A 200 -12.42 21.55 5.92
CA LEU A 200 -12.12 22.67 5.03
C LEU A 200 -10.92 22.31 4.18
N SER A 201 -11.09 22.32 2.87
CA SER A 201 -10.01 22.05 1.90
C SER A 201 -10.13 23.00 0.70
N SER A 202 -9.03 23.20 0.00
CA SER A 202 -9.06 23.83 -1.32
C SER A 202 -9.74 22.91 -2.34
N GLY A 203 -10.32 23.49 -3.39
CA GLY A 203 -10.90 22.73 -4.49
C GLY A 203 -9.85 21.87 -5.19
N VAL A 204 -10.26 20.70 -5.66
CA VAL A 204 -9.45 19.87 -6.54
C VAL A 204 -9.59 20.38 -7.97
N GLY A 205 -8.48 20.69 -8.64
CA GLY A 205 -8.50 21.12 -10.03
C GLY A 205 -8.96 19.99 -10.96
N ILE A 206 -9.67 20.34 -12.03
CA ILE A 206 -10.03 19.42 -13.11
C ILE A 206 -9.09 19.67 -14.31
N GLY A 207 -8.48 18.59 -14.79
CA GLY A 207 -7.64 18.66 -15.99
C GLY A 207 -8.46 18.77 -17.27
N PRO A 208 -7.89 19.29 -18.36
CA PRO A 208 -8.57 19.37 -19.67
C PRO A 208 -8.72 17.98 -20.30
N ILE A 209 -9.70 17.86 -21.22
CA ILE A 209 -10.01 16.60 -21.92
C ILE A 209 -9.06 16.31 -23.13
N ASN A 210 -7.97 16.96 -23.26
CA ASN A 210 -7.05 16.93 -24.41
C ASN A 210 -6.80 15.51 -24.95
N ASN A 211 -7.22 15.24 -26.17
CA ASN A 211 -6.92 14.02 -26.96
C ASN A 211 -7.08 12.68 -26.22
N MET A 212 -7.99 12.57 -25.27
CA MET A 212 -8.28 11.34 -24.53
C MET A 212 -9.77 10.96 -24.67
N SER A 213 -10.08 9.68 -24.45
CA SER A 213 -11.47 9.23 -24.38
C SER A 213 -12.17 9.81 -23.14
N PHE A 214 -13.50 9.87 -23.18
CA PHE A 214 -14.27 10.33 -22.01
C PHE A 214 -14.06 9.45 -20.79
N ASP A 215 -13.88 8.13 -20.96
CA ASP A 215 -13.59 7.22 -19.87
C ASP A 215 -12.22 7.47 -19.24
N GLU A 216 -11.21 7.70 -20.06
CA GLU A 216 -9.89 8.10 -19.56
C GLU A 216 -9.95 9.43 -18.82
N TYR A 217 -10.65 10.42 -19.38
CA TYR A 217 -10.86 11.71 -18.73
C TYR A 217 -11.52 11.57 -17.37
N ARG A 218 -12.58 10.75 -17.24
CA ARG A 218 -13.26 10.50 -15.97
C ARG A 218 -12.33 9.85 -14.94
N ILE A 219 -11.55 8.85 -15.33
CA ILE A 219 -10.64 8.15 -14.42
C ILE A 219 -9.52 9.08 -13.94
N ARG A 220 -8.95 9.89 -14.86
CA ARG A 220 -7.90 10.86 -14.51
C ARG A 220 -8.40 11.99 -13.61
N ASN A 221 -9.68 12.32 -13.70
CA ASN A 221 -10.36 13.37 -12.93
C ASN A 221 -11.41 12.78 -11.97
N HIS A 222 -11.17 11.60 -11.43
CA HIS A 222 -12.14 10.79 -10.67
C HIS A 222 -12.84 11.54 -9.53
N PHE A 223 -12.18 12.49 -8.88
CA PHE A 223 -12.78 13.31 -7.81
C PHE A 223 -14.05 14.05 -8.26
N HIS A 224 -14.16 14.42 -9.52
CA HIS A 224 -15.30 15.16 -10.09
C HIS A 224 -16.44 14.26 -10.58
N PHE A 225 -16.25 12.94 -10.56
CA PHE A 225 -17.25 11.99 -11.03
C PHE A 225 -17.76 11.13 -9.88
N HIS A 226 -18.99 11.41 -9.46
CA HIS A 226 -19.61 10.78 -8.31
C HIS A 226 -19.63 9.25 -8.39
N ALA A 227 -19.90 8.70 -9.57
CA ALA A 227 -19.90 7.25 -9.81
C ALA A 227 -18.51 6.58 -9.66
N ILE A 228 -17.43 7.36 -9.57
CA ILE A 228 -16.05 6.85 -9.43
C ILE A 228 -15.48 7.15 -8.05
N SER A 229 -15.84 8.31 -7.48
CA SER A 229 -15.32 8.78 -6.18
C SER A 229 -16.26 8.50 -5.00
N GLY A 230 -17.55 8.30 -5.24
CA GLY A 230 -18.59 8.30 -4.21
C GLY A 230 -18.99 9.71 -3.74
N GLY A 231 -18.46 10.76 -4.37
CA GLY A 231 -18.73 12.16 -4.06
C GLY A 231 -17.99 12.70 -2.83
N THR A 232 -18.15 13.98 -2.59
CA THR A 232 -17.43 14.73 -1.56
C THR A 232 -17.57 14.13 -0.15
N LEU A 233 -18.74 13.57 0.18
CA LEU A 233 -18.96 12.96 1.49
C LEU A 233 -18.04 11.77 1.75
N LEU A 234 -17.88 10.88 0.77
CA LEU A 234 -17.03 9.69 0.89
C LEU A 234 -15.56 9.99 0.59
N ASP A 235 -15.28 10.96 -0.26
CA ASP A 235 -13.89 11.27 -0.60
C ASP A 235 -13.23 12.19 0.42
N GLN A 236 -13.92 13.24 0.87
CA GLN A 236 -13.40 14.27 1.79
C GLN A 236 -13.98 14.12 3.20
N GLY A 237 -15.29 14.05 3.34
CA GLY A 237 -15.98 13.99 4.62
C GLY A 237 -15.64 12.77 5.47
N ILE A 238 -15.20 11.67 4.83
CA ILE A 238 -14.78 10.45 5.52
C ILE A 238 -13.57 10.67 6.45
N HIS A 239 -12.74 11.68 6.19
CA HIS A 239 -11.58 11.97 7.02
C HIS A 239 -11.92 12.37 8.46
N ILE A 240 -13.10 12.97 8.68
CA ILE A 240 -13.53 13.49 9.98
C ILE A 240 -14.62 12.63 10.65
N ARG A 241 -15.08 11.57 9.98
CA ARG A 241 -16.15 10.68 10.47
C ARG A 241 -15.63 9.39 11.15
N ILE A 242 -14.43 9.41 11.59
CA ILE A 242 -13.73 8.24 12.16
C ILE A 242 -13.73 8.26 13.68
#